data_2f27a9e16871db5615a1d54f3d3c3856
#
_entry.id   2f27a9e16871db5615a1d54f3d3c3856
#
_cell.length_a   1.000
_cell.length_b   1.000
_cell.length_c   1.000
_cell.angle_alpha   90.00
_cell.angle_beta   90.00
_cell.angle_gamma   90.00
#
_symmetry.space_group_name_H-M   'P 1'
#
loop_
_entity.id
_entity.type
_entity.pdbx_description
1 polymer ?
#
loop_
_entity_poly.entity_id
_entity_poly.type
_entity_poly.pdbx_seq_one_letter_code
_entity_poly.pdbx_strand_id
1 'polypeptide(L)'
;RYDKQSNFKGRLTPRLTAVLKVAKDNNVRLSYQTAYRFPSNQNQYISLRSGGGSSFLIGCLPEFQTYYKLNGTRPGYTAESILAYRAGTPADSSRLIRASFSELRPEVVTSYEIGYKGIIGKKLLFDAYYYTSRYKDFLVSVAVGQTQTDNAGKLPLYSSFTTNNVSYTQ
;
A
#
# COMPACT_ATOMS: atom_id res chain seq x y z
N ARG A 1 18.47 3.16 12.35
CA ARG A 1 18.87 2.24 11.29
C ARG A 1 18.74 2.94 9.95
N TYR A 2 19.69 2.73 9.03
CA TYR A 2 19.64 3.19 7.66
C TYR A 2 19.63 1.99 6.71
N ASP A 3 18.70 1.99 5.78
CA ASP A 3 18.57 0.94 4.77
C ASP A 3 18.40 1.55 3.38
N LYS A 4 18.92 0.87 2.38
CA LYS A 4 18.85 1.27 0.96
C LYS A 4 18.59 0.04 0.09
N GLN A 5 17.80 0.22 -0.94
CA GLN A 5 17.56 -0.76 -1.99
C GLN A 5 17.83 -0.11 -3.35
N SER A 6 18.20 -0.89 -4.36
CA SER A 6 18.59 -0.38 -5.68
C SER A 6 17.53 0.52 -6.32
N ASN A 7 16.26 0.16 -6.21
CA ASN A 7 15.15 0.87 -6.86
C ASN A 7 14.58 2.03 -6.02
N PHE A 8 15.06 2.22 -4.77
CA PHE A 8 14.50 3.20 -3.85
C PHE A 8 15.58 4.00 -3.15
N LYS A 9 15.26 5.24 -2.82
CA LYS A 9 16.14 6.08 -1.99
C LYS A 9 16.30 5.46 -0.60
N GLY A 10 17.51 5.54 -0.07
CA GLY A 10 17.81 5.09 1.28
C GLY A 10 16.99 5.85 2.33
N ARG A 11 16.70 5.20 3.43
CA ARG A 11 15.86 5.75 4.49
C ARG A 11 16.41 5.50 5.88
N LEU A 12 16.27 6.50 6.75
CA LEU A 12 16.59 6.42 8.16
C LEU A 12 15.32 6.11 8.95
N THR A 13 15.41 5.15 9.88
CA THR A 13 14.31 4.76 10.79
C THR A 13 14.73 5.00 12.24
N PRO A 14 14.51 6.19 12.79
CA PRO A 14 14.77 6.47 14.18
C PRO A 14 13.81 5.70 15.09
N ARG A 15 14.34 5.31 16.25
CA ARG A 15 13.57 4.82 17.38
C ARG A 15 14.07 5.51 18.64
N LEU A 16 13.16 6.11 19.38
CA LEU A 16 13.42 6.78 20.64
C LEU A 16 12.52 6.17 21.72
N THR A 17 13.09 5.87 22.86
CA THR A 17 12.33 5.37 24.01
C THR A 17 12.85 6.06 25.26
N ALA A 18 11.93 6.58 26.07
CA ALA A 18 12.21 7.14 27.38
C ALA A 18 11.44 6.38 28.43
N VAL A 19 12.07 6.13 29.56
CA VAL A 19 11.44 5.56 30.75
C VAL A 19 11.65 6.54 31.89
N LEU A 20 10.55 7.06 32.40
CA LEU A 20 10.53 8.02 33.49
C LEU A 20 10.05 7.33 34.74
N LYS A 21 10.90 7.28 35.78
CA LYS A 21 10.52 6.80 37.11
C LYS A 21 9.75 7.93 37.79
N VAL A 22 8.45 7.78 37.95
CA VAL A 22 7.56 8.80 38.51
C VAL A 22 7.35 8.64 40.01
N ALA A 23 7.55 7.43 40.53
CA ALA A 23 7.57 7.12 41.95
C ALA A 23 8.35 5.82 42.20
N LYS A 24 8.51 5.40 43.50
CA LYS A 24 9.03 4.08 43.81
C LYS A 24 8.11 3.03 43.18
N ASP A 25 8.68 2.12 42.40
CA ASP A 25 7.95 1.04 41.73
C ASP A 25 6.91 1.50 40.66
N ASN A 26 7.02 2.75 40.16
CA ASN A 26 6.13 3.32 39.16
C ASN A 26 6.92 3.99 38.08
N ASN A 27 6.64 3.60 36.83
CA ASN A 27 7.33 4.09 35.66
C ASN A 27 6.34 4.48 34.55
N VAL A 28 6.65 5.56 33.84
CA VAL A 28 6.00 5.94 32.57
C VAL A 28 6.99 5.67 31.46
N ARG A 29 6.53 5.01 30.42
CA ARG A 29 7.30 4.76 29.21
C ARG A 29 6.72 5.57 28.06
N LEU A 30 7.59 6.23 27.32
CA LEU A 30 7.27 6.91 26.08
C LEU A 30 8.08 6.29 24.95
N SER A 31 7.46 6.00 23.83
CA SER A 31 8.17 5.47 22.67
C SER A 31 7.70 6.17 21.39
N TYR A 32 8.66 6.52 20.57
CA TYR A 32 8.48 6.96 19.19
C TYR A 32 9.31 6.08 18.29
N GLN A 33 8.69 5.53 17.26
CA GLN A 33 9.42 4.74 16.29
C GLN A 33 8.88 4.94 14.87
N THR A 34 9.79 4.88 13.92
CA THR A 34 9.44 4.76 12.52
C THR A 34 9.95 3.42 12.00
N ALA A 35 9.19 2.85 11.09
CA ALA A 35 9.62 1.70 10.31
C ALA A 35 9.17 1.87 8.86
N TYR A 36 9.80 1.18 7.95
CA TYR A 36 9.35 1.12 6.58
C TYR A 36 9.60 -0.26 5.98
N ARG A 37 8.89 -0.53 4.90
CA ARG A 37 9.01 -1.77 4.16
C ARG A 37 9.15 -1.45 2.68
N PHE A 38 10.22 -1.92 2.07
CA PHE A 38 10.33 -1.92 0.61
C PHE A 38 9.32 -2.91 0.03
N PRO A 39 8.76 -2.62 -1.15
CA PRO A 39 8.01 -3.62 -1.90
C PRO A 39 8.85 -4.88 -2.08
N SER A 40 8.23 -6.04 -1.92
CA SER A 40 8.93 -7.31 -2.16
C SER A 40 9.38 -7.42 -3.62
N ASN A 41 10.35 -8.28 -3.91
CA ASN A 41 10.76 -8.55 -5.29
C ASN A 41 9.58 -9.03 -6.14
N GLN A 42 8.68 -9.82 -5.56
CA GLN A 42 7.46 -10.22 -6.23
C GLN A 42 6.58 -9.02 -6.60
N ASN A 43 6.35 -8.10 -5.67
CA ASN A 43 5.56 -6.91 -5.94
C ASN A 43 6.21 -6.01 -7.01
N GLN A 44 7.53 -5.97 -7.07
CA GLN A 44 8.25 -5.15 -8.04
C GLN A 44 8.29 -5.77 -9.44
N TYR A 45 8.59 -7.05 -9.54
CA TYR A 45 9.02 -7.70 -10.78
C TYR A 45 8.08 -8.78 -11.30
N ILE A 46 6.97 -9.08 -10.63
CA ILE A 46 6.09 -10.12 -11.11
C ILE A 46 5.53 -9.78 -12.50
N SER A 47 5.58 -10.76 -13.38
CA SER A 47 4.95 -10.69 -14.70
C SER A 47 4.41 -12.08 -15.01
N LEU A 48 3.22 -12.37 -14.53
CA LEU A 48 2.60 -13.68 -14.60
C LEU A 48 1.30 -13.61 -15.38
N ARG A 49 1.17 -14.46 -16.38
CA ARG A 49 -0.07 -14.68 -17.09
C ARG A 49 -0.88 -15.77 -16.40
N SER A 50 -2.13 -15.50 -16.11
CA SER A 50 -3.04 -16.40 -15.39
C SER A 50 -4.38 -16.53 -16.11
N GLY A 51 -5.18 -17.53 -15.73
CA GLY A 51 -6.57 -17.63 -16.18
C GLY A 51 -6.75 -17.86 -17.69
N GLY A 52 -6.01 -18.80 -18.27
CA GLY A 52 -6.16 -19.10 -19.70
C GLY A 52 -5.68 -17.99 -20.63
N GLY A 53 -4.90 -17.06 -20.11
CA GLY A 53 -4.27 -15.99 -20.88
C GLY A 53 -5.02 -14.67 -20.93
N SER A 54 -6.13 -14.53 -20.21
CA SER A 54 -6.92 -13.31 -20.13
C SER A 54 -6.61 -12.41 -18.93
N SER A 55 -5.84 -12.90 -17.97
CA SER A 55 -5.46 -12.15 -16.78
C SER A 55 -3.95 -12.07 -16.62
N PHE A 56 -3.47 -10.94 -16.15
CA PHE A 56 -2.05 -10.72 -15.86
C PHE A 56 -1.90 -10.22 -14.43
N LEU A 57 -0.93 -10.74 -13.73
CA LEU A 57 -0.42 -10.17 -12.51
C LEU A 57 0.89 -9.46 -12.85
N ILE A 58 0.92 -8.16 -12.70
CA ILE A 58 2.08 -7.34 -13.06
C ILE A 58 2.62 -6.60 -11.85
N GLY A 59 3.92 -6.46 -11.81
CA GLY A 59 4.64 -5.70 -10.78
C GLY A 59 4.37 -4.21 -10.88
N CYS A 60 4.76 -3.53 -9.83
CA CYS A 60 4.47 -2.12 -9.64
C CYS A 60 5.54 -1.17 -10.23
N LEU A 61 6.60 -1.70 -10.83
CA LEU A 61 7.62 -0.85 -11.45
C LEU A 61 7.05 -0.11 -12.68
N PRO A 62 7.44 1.16 -12.90
CA PRO A 62 6.95 1.97 -14.01
C PRO A 62 7.19 1.34 -15.38
N GLU A 63 8.24 0.52 -15.51
CA GLU A 63 8.59 -0.20 -16.74
C GLU A 63 7.47 -1.15 -17.17
N PHE A 64 6.80 -1.81 -16.23
CA PHE A 64 5.65 -2.67 -16.54
C PHE A 64 4.44 -1.88 -17.02
N GLN A 65 4.19 -0.71 -16.42
CA GLN A 65 3.11 0.17 -16.88
C GLN A 65 3.34 0.62 -18.31
N THR A 66 4.58 0.93 -18.65
CA THR A 66 5.00 1.31 -20.01
C THR A 66 4.92 0.12 -20.96
N TYR A 67 5.44 -1.04 -20.58
CA TYR A 67 5.42 -2.26 -21.39
C TYR A 67 3.99 -2.68 -21.76
N TYR A 68 3.10 -2.68 -20.77
CA TYR A 68 1.68 -3.01 -20.96
C TYR A 68 0.86 -1.83 -21.47
N LYS A 69 1.46 -0.66 -21.71
CA LYS A 69 0.81 0.57 -22.24
C LYS A 69 -0.35 1.07 -21.39
N LEU A 70 -0.35 0.81 -20.09
CA LEU A 70 -1.46 1.14 -19.19
C LEU A 70 -1.75 2.64 -19.10
N ASN A 71 -0.73 3.48 -19.25
CA ASN A 71 -0.83 4.93 -19.23
C ASN A 71 -0.85 5.56 -20.65
N GLY A 72 -0.85 4.72 -21.68
CA GLY A 72 -0.70 5.16 -23.08
C GLY A 72 -1.91 4.80 -23.95
N THR A 73 -1.60 4.20 -25.10
CA THR A 73 -2.57 3.86 -26.15
C THR A 73 -3.54 2.74 -25.76
N ARG A 74 -3.21 1.96 -24.75
CA ARG A 74 -4.07 0.90 -24.19
C ARG A 74 -4.30 1.11 -22.69
N PRO A 75 -5.05 2.16 -22.33
CA PRO A 75 -5.21 2.52 -20.92
C PRO A 75 -5.85 1.40 -20.11
N GLY A 76 -5.42 1.30 -18.84
CA GLY A 76 -6.13 0.53 -17.83
C GLY A 76 -7.33 1.31 -17.30
N TYR A 77 -8.46 0.65 -17.15
CA TYR A 77 -9.67 1.22 -16.55
C TYR A 77 -9.95 0.57 -15.21
N THR A 78 -10.55 1.30 -14.29
CA THR A 78 -10.91 0.76 -12.98
C THR A 78 -11.95 -0.35 -13.12
N ALA A 79 -11.85 -1.39 -12.30
CA ALA A 79 -12.77 -2.53 -12.34
C ALA A 79 -14.23 -2.09 -12.18
N GLU A 80 -14.49 -1.12 -11.30
CA GLU A 80 -15.83 -0.57 -11.07
C GLU A 80 -16.39 0.10 -12.31
N SER A 81 -15.59 0.91 -13.01
CA SER A 81 -16.04 1.58 -14.24
C SER A 81 -16.32 0.60 -15.38
N ILE A 82 -15.60 -0.51 -15.42
CA ILE A 82 -15.86 -1.59 -16.38
C ILE A 82 -17.19 -2.28 -16.09
N LEU A 83 -17.49 -2.53 -14.83
CA LEU A 83 -18.79 -3.08 -14.43
C LEU A 83 -19.93 -2.13 -14.81
N ALA A 84 -19.78 -0.83 -14.54
CA ALA A 84 -20.75 0.19 -14.91
C ALA A 84 -20.94 0.29 -16.43
N TYR A 85 -19.85 0.19 -17.20
CA TYR A 85 -19.91 0.14 -18.66
C TYR A 85 -20.69 -1.08 -19.16
N ARG A 86 -20.43 -2.26 -18.61
CA ARG A 86 -21.09 -3.50 -19.02
C ARG A 86 -22.57 -3.56 -18.62
N ALA A 87 -22.95 -2.90 -17.55
CA ALA A 87 -24.35 -2.81 -17.10
C ALA A 87 -25.17 -1.79 -17.94
N GLY A 88 -24.52 -0.93 -18.69
CA GLY A 88 -25.17 0.05 -19.57
C GLY A 88 -25.72 -0.59 -20.86
N THR A 89 -26.90 -0.16 -21.26
CA THR A 89 -27.50 -0.57 -22.55
C THR A 89 -28.03 0.68 -23.26
N PRO A 90 -27.43 1.09 -24.38
CA PRO A 90 -26.22 0.55 -25.01
C PRO A 90 -24.96 0.82 -24.18
N ALA A 91 -23.89 0.09 -24.47
CA ALA A 91 -22.60 0.27 -23.81
C ALA A 91 -22.06 1.68 -24.04
N ASP A 92 -21.84 2.39 -22.94
CA ASP A 92 -21.44 3.79 -22.95
C ASP A 92 -19.99 3.94 -22.47
N SER A 93 -19.08 4.22 -23.41
CA SER A 93 -17.66 4.37 -23.13
C SER A 93 -17.33 5.59 -22.25
N SER A 94 -18.24 6.55 -22.10
CA SER A 94 -18.05 7.69 -21.19
C SER A 94 -18.00 7.28 -19.73
N ARG A 95 -18.53 6.10 -19.38
CA ARG A 95 -18.50 5.51 -18.04
C ARG A 95 -17.14 4.93 -17.66
N LEU A 96 -16.24 4.76 -18.62
CA LEU A 96 -14.93 4.18 -18.35
C LEU A 96 -14.01 5.21 -17.69
N ILE A 97 -13.56 4.91 -16.49
CA ILE A 97 -12.64 5.74 -15.71
C ILE A 97 -11.24 5.14 -15.81
N ARG A 98 -10.29 5.91 -16.32
CA ARG A 98 -8.89 5.48 -16.38
C ARG A 98 -8.35 5.25 -14.98
N ALA A 99 -7.67 4.13 -14.81
CA ALA A 99 -6.93 3.89 -13.59
C ALA A 99 -5.72 4.84 -13.50
N SER A 100 -5.47 5.35 -12.32
CA SER A 100 -4.31 6.17 -12.00
C SER A 100 -3.34 5.35 -11.16
N PHE A 101 -2.06 5.39 -11.52
CA PHE A 101 -1.01 4.69 -10.81
C PHE A 101 -0.08 5.71 -10.16
N SER A 102 -0.02 5.67 -8.83
CA SER A 102 0.90 6.51 -8.07
C SER A 102 2.34 6.04 -8.25
N GLU A 103 3.28 6.97 -8.08
CA GLU A 103 4.69 6.62 -7.99
C GLU A 103 4.91 5.64 -6.85
N LEU A 104 5.60 4.53 -7.15
CA LEU A 104 5.88 3.50 -6.15
C LEU A 104 6.81 4.03 -5.06
N ARG A 105 6.39 3.90 -3.81
CA ARG A 105 7.13 4.29 -2.63
C ARG A 105 7.16 3.17 -1.60
N PRO A 106 8.22 3.07 -0.79
CA PRO A 106 8.21 2.17 0.35
C PRO A 106 7.12 2.54 1.35
N GLU A 107 6.45 1.54 1.88
CA GLU A 107 5.48 1.75 2.96
C GLU A 107 6.18 2.29 4.20
N VAL A 108 5.54 3.21 4.90
CA VAL A 108 6.06 3.82 6.11
C VAL A 108 5.05 3.73 7.22
N VAL A 109 5.51 3.34 8.40
CA VAL A 109 4.73 3.44 9.63
C VAL A 109 5.46 4.34 10.64
N THR A 110 4.70 5.19 11.28
CA THR A 110 5.15 6.00 12.42
C THR A 110 4.24 5.67 13.60
N SER A 111 4.84 5.24 14.69
CA SER A 111 4.11 4.82 15.89
C SER A 111 4.54 5.63 17.10
N TYR A 112 3.57 5.96 17.92
CA TYR A 112 3.74 6.58 19.23
C TYR A 112 3.12 5.69 20.27
N GLU A 113 3.79 5.53 21.40
CA GLU A 113 3.33 4.70 22.51
C GLU A 113 3.56 5.44 23.83
N ILE A 114 2.58 5.38 24.71
CA ILE A 114 2.68 5.76 26.09
C ILE A 114 2.23 4.58 26.95
N GLY A 115 3.03 4.21 27.94
CA GLY A 115 2.73 3.12 28.86
C GLY A 115 2.97 3.55 30.30
N TYR A 116 2.21 3.01 31.19
CA TYR A 116 2.41 3.11 32.64
C TYR A 116 2.50 1.72 33.24
N LYS A 117 3.52 1.53 34.04
CA LYS A 117 3.71 0.30 34.83
C LYS A 117 4.05 0.64 36.26
N GLY A 118 3.30 0.06 37.18
CA GLY A 118 3.51 0.33 38.58
C GLY A 118 2.90 -0.70 39.52
N ILE A 119 3.29 -0.62 40.79
CA ILE A 119 2.75 -1.44 41.88
C ILE A 119 1.95 -0.54 42.82
N ILE A 120 0.66 -0.76 42.85
CA ILE A 120 -0.30 0.00 43.65
C ILE A 120 -0.48 -0.69 45.00
N GLY A 121 -0.25 0.05 46.08
CA GLY A 121 -0.43 -0.46 47.45
C GLY A 121 0.43 -1.67 47.79
N LYS A 122 1.55 -1.89 47.11
CA LYS A 122 2.48 -3.04 47.23
C LYS A 122 1.82 -4.41 46.94
N LYS A 123 0.65 -4.44 46.38
CA LYS A 123 -0.15 -5.67 46.17
C LYS A 123 -0.62 -5.85 44.72
N LEU A 124 -0.90 -4.77 44.01
CA LEU A 124 -1.46 -4.83 42.68
C LEU A 124 -0.44 -4.34 41.64
N LEU A 125 0.00 -5.23 40.79
CA LEU A 125 0.75 -4.84 39.55
C LEU A 125 -0.23 -4.34 38.54
N PHE A 126 -0.02 -3.10 38.09
CA PHE A 126 -0.78 -2.47 36.98
C PHE A 126 0.18 -2.20 35.83
N ASP A 127 -0.19 -2.65 34.62
CA ASP A 127 0.56 -2.43 33.39
C ASP A 127 -0.45 -2.09 32.29
N ALA A 128 -0.39 -0.87 31.77
CA ALA A 128 -1.29 -0.40 30.73
C ALA A 128 -0.49 0.43 29.73
N TYR A 129 -0.86 0.32 28.47
CA TYR A 129 -0.27 1.12 27.40
C TYR A 129 -1.31 1.52 26.36
N TYR A 130 -1.05 2.65 25.73
CA TYR A 130 -1.79 3.13 24.58
C TYR A 130 -0.81 3.41 23.46
N TYR A 131 -1.18 3.03 22.24
CA TYR A 131 -0.38 3.33 21.05
C TYR A 131 -1.27 3.84 19.93
N THR A 132 -0.68 4.62 19.05
CA THR A 132 -1.27 5.03 17.78
C THR A 132 -0.24 4.89 16.68
N SER A 133 -0.68 4.45 15.51
CA SER A 133 0.18 4.25 14.36
C SER A 133 -0.41 4.90 13.12
N ARG A 134 0.43 5.60 12.39
CA ARG A 134 0.08 6.21 11.10
C ARG A 134 0.85 5.51 9.99
N TYR A 135 0.10 4.99 9.06
CA TYR A 135 0.63 4.33 7.87
C TYR A 135 0.57 5.26 6.67
N LYS A 136 1.62 5.27 5.87
CA LYS A 136 1.70 6.01 4.60
C LYS A 136 2.20 5.09 3.50
N ASP A 137 1.76 5.38 2.29
CA ASP A 137 2.20 4.69 1.08
C ASP A 137 2.01 3.17 1.17
N PHE A 138 0.91 2.74 1.80
CA PHE A 138 0.58 1.33 1.94
C PHE A 138 0.34 0.69 0.58
N LEU A 139 0.92 -0.48 0.35
CA LEU A 139 0.82 -1.18 -0.93
C LEU A 139 -0.44 -2.04 -0.99
N VAL A 140 -1.25 -1.79 -1.97
CA VAL A 140 -2.46 -2.59 -2.26
C VAL A 140 -2.47 -3.03 -3.72
N SER A 141 -3.03 -4.19 -3.98
CA SER A 141 -3.26 -4.65 -5.34
C SER A 141 -4.49 -3.95 -5.93
N VAL A 142 -4.34 -3.42 -7.12
CA VAL A 142 -5.41 -2.75 -7.85
C VAL A 142 -5.79 -3.56 -9.08
N ALA A 143 -7.05 -3.92 -9.18
CA ALA A 143 -7.58 -4.57 -10.37
C ALA A 143 -7.90 -3.54 -11.44
N VAL A 144 -7.37 -3.73 -12.62
CA VAL A 144 -7.66 -2.90 -13.78
C VAL A 144 -8.01 -3.77 -14.99
N GLY A 145 -8.88 -3.28 -15.83
CA GLY A 145 -9.15 -3.92 -17.11
C GLY A 145 -8.53 -3.09 -18.23
N GLN A 146 -8.01 -3.76 -19.23
CA GLN A 146 -7.38 -3.17 -20.39
C GLN A 146 -8.00 -3.74 -21.66
N THR A 147 -8.15 -2.95 -22.70
CA THR A 147 -8.62 -3.44 -23.99
C THR A 147 -7.55 -4.27 -24.69
N GLN A 148 -7.95 -5.23 -25.50
CA GLN A 148 -7.00 -6.01 -26.32
C GLN A 148 -6.43 -5.17 -27.47
N THR A 149 -7.15 -4.14 -27.88
CA THR A 149 -6.77 -3.21 -28.94
C THR A 149 -6.74 -1.81 -28.37
N ASP A 150 -6.22 -0.86 -29.12
CA ASP A 150 -6.24 0.56 -28.75
C ASP A 150 -7.65 1.18 -28.77
N ASN A 151 -8.68 0.37 -29.00
CA ASN A 151 -10.07 0.78 -29.03
C ASN A 151 -10.80 0.39 -27.74
N ALA A 152 -11.19 1.39 -26.95
CA ALA A 152 -11.92 1.22 -25.71
C ALA A 152 -13.26 0.49 -25.84
N GLY A 153 -13.92 0.56 -27.00
CA GLY A 153 -15.20 -0.10 -27.26
C GLY A 153 -15.12 -1.62 -27.39
N LYS A 154 -13.92 -2.20 -27.49
CA LYS A 154 -13.71 -3.64 -27.58
C LYS A 154 -13.16 -4.18 -26.26
N LEU A 155 -13.99 -4.16 -25.26
CA LEU A 155 -13.67 -4.79 -23.99
C LEU A 155 -13.89 -6.27 -24.10
N PRO A 156 -13.06 -6.97 -23.68
CA PRO A 156 -12.44 -7.21 -22.43
C PRO A 156 -11.04 -7.58 -22.51
N LEU A 157 -10.52 -7.78 -21.67
CA LEU A 157 -10.08 -7.81 -20.78
C LEU A 157 -9.33 -8.43 -19.88
N TYR A 158 -8.29 -7.98 -19.57
CA TYR A 158 -7.35 -8.42 -18.59
C TYR A 158 -7.66 -7.77 -17.28
N SER A 159 -7.70 -8.53 -16.19
CA SER A 159 -7.40 -7.93 -14.89
C SER A 159 -5.89 -7.93 -14.75
N SER A 160 -5.29 -6.79 -14.75
CA SER A 160 -3.93 -6.65 -14.28
C SER A 160 -3.95 -6.14 -12.85
N PHE A 161 -3.09 -6.70 -12.01
CA PHE A 161 -2.91 -6.22 -10.66
C PHE A 161 -1.60 -5.48 -10.60
N THR A 162 -1.67 -4.24 -10.22
CA THR A 162 -0.50 -3.47 -9.84
C THR A 162 -0.70 -2.97 -8.42
N THR A 163 0.36 -2.63 -7.74
CA THR A 163 0.25 -2.04 -6.41
C THR A 163 0.06 -0.54 -6.52
N ASN A 164 -0.77 0.01 -5.64
CA ASN A 164 -0.97 1.44 -5.49
C ASN A 164 -0.76 1.83 -4.03
N ASN A 165 -0.31 3.05 -3.79
CA ASN A 165 -0.04 3.53 -2.45
C ASN A 165 -1.25 4.26 -1.87
N VAL A 166 -1.65 3.87 -0.68
CA VAL A 166 -2.67 4.54 0.13
C VAL A 166 -2.14 4.91 1.51
N SER A 167 -2.79 5.83 2.19
CA SER A 167 -2.43 6.23 3.55
C SER A 167 -3.63 6.05 4.48
N TYR A 168 -3.39 5.55 5.69
CA TYR A 168 -4.40 5.46 6.74
C TYR A 168 -3.79 5.59 8.13
N THR A 169 -4.63 5.85 9.11
CA THR A 169 -4.29 5.91 10.53
C THR A 169 -5.07 4.84 11.29
N GLN A 170 -4.38 4.15 12.19
CA GLN A 170 -4.94 3.14 13.07
C GLN A 170 -4.69 3.52 14.52
#